data_9f4f26abfc7d4a79e18abb60bdfc1a3c
#
_entry.id   9f4f26abfc7d4a79e18abb60bdfc1a3c
#
_cell.length_a   1.000
_cell.length_b   1.000
_cell.length_c   1.000
_cell.angle_alpha   90.00
_cell.angle_beta   90.00
_cell.angle_gamma   90.00
#
_symmetry.space_group_name_H-M   'P 1'
#
loop_
_entity.id
_entity.type
_entity.pdbx_description
1 polymer ?
#
loop_
_entity_poly.entity_id
_entity_poly.type
_entity_poly.pdbx_seq_one_letter_code
_entity_poly.pdbx_strand_id
1 'polypeptide(L)'
;MSNKKIKLIAISVAMVLSTQMVLAEDLITDFGGLKDALKNATGSSVTVKLGSDISATAPIKIGNNTPKSVTILGEDKNYTSTTLAFDVQKNTELTLNNITLDRIQHGSSWGGAMYNEGTLTLDNVTFNNNIARTKNAVGGGAMALVSAGTNSVYTTIKNSTFTNNSTETIDKYKNNGGAIYVYGTSSANAGNNTLNISDSHFESNSTNKTGGAIGVNNLGPENFKIEIKNTTFTKNNSTGYGGAIDVTTGGTGNVTINLDNATFNSNESSGSDGGAIAYEKGNITSNISNSTFTNNTANN
;
A
#
# COMPACT_ATOMS: atom_id res chain seq x y z
N MET A 1 74.85 -12.95 4.34
CA MET A 1 73.61 -12.79 5.12
C MET A 1 72.79 -11.71 4.49
N SER A 2 71.74 -12.08 3.73
CA SER A 2 70.96 -11.16 2.97
C SER A 2 69.62 -10.91 3.69
N ASN A 3 69.38 -9.69 4.16
CA ASN A 3 68.10 -9.26 4.75
C ASN A 3 67.10 -8.99 3.67
N LYS A 4 66.15 -9.89 3.45
CA LYS A 4 64.96 -9.65 2.68
C LYS A 4 63.97 -8.83 3.50
N LYS A 5 63.80 -7.56 3.15
CA LYS A 5 62.71 -6.72 3.65
C LYS A 5 61.42 -7.17 3.02
N ILE A 6 60.50 -7.70 3.84
CA ILE A 6 59.12 -7.97 3.43
C ILE A 6 58.39 -6.64 3.44
N LYS A 7 57.93 -6.17 2.25
CA LYS A 7 57.01 -5.05 2.15
C LYS A 7 55.59 -5.56 2.45
N LEU A 8 55.06 -5.15 3.59
CA LEU A 8 53.65 -5.32 3.90
C LEU A 8 52.84 -4.35 3.02
N ILE A 9 52.09 -4.87 2.08
CA ILE A 9 51.11 -4.07 1.32
C ILE A 9 49.86 -4.07 2.18
N ALA A 10 49.58 -2.94 2.83
CA ALA A 10 48.31 -2.71 3.48
C ALA A 10 47.25 -2.50 2.39
N ILE A 11 46.44 -3.50 2.13
CA ILE A 11 45.19 -3.35 1.36
C ILE A 11 44.17 -2.72 2.31
N SER A 12 43.96 -1.43 2.18
CA SER A 12 42.83 -0.76 2.81
C SER A 12 41.57 -1.17 2.07
N VAL A 13 40.91 -2.20 2.56
CA VAL A 13 39.50 -2.46 2.20
C VAL A 13 38.69 -1.36 2.86
N ALA A 14 38.30 -0.38 2.07
CA ALA A 14 37.24 0.56 2.48
C ALA A 14 35.93 -0.23 2.58
N MET A 15 35.65 -0.78 3.76
CA MET A 15 34.32 -1.20 4.11
C MET A 15 33.43 0.06 4.08
N VAL A 16 32.62 0.20 3.07
CA VAL A 16 31.48 1.09 3.13
C VAL A 16 30.51 0.44 4.13
N LEU A 17 30.71 0.75 5.41
CA LEU A 17 29.73 0.53 6.43
C LEU A 17 28.55 1.44 6.08
N SER A 18 27.51 0.89 5.45
CA SER A 18 26.18 1.46 5.53
C SER A 18 25.84 1.45 7.02
N THR A 19 26.00 2.58 7.68
CA THR A 19 25.60 2.75 9.06
C THR A 19 24.07 2.67 9.12
N GLN A 20 23.56 1.44 9.29
CA GLN A 20 22.24 1.25 9.86
C GLN A 20 22.38 1.74 11.30
N MET A 21 21.90 2.94 11.56
CA MET A 21 21.76 3.41 12.92
C MET A 21 20.54 2.71 13.50
N VAL A 22 20.76 1.60 14.17
CA VAL A 22 19.81 1.07 15.14
C VAL A 22 19.80 2.08 16.27
N LEU A 23 18.82 2.96 16.29
CA LEU A 23 18.58 3.75 17.48
C LEU A 23 18.22 2.77 18.59
N ALA A 24 19.00 2.83 19.66
CA ALA A 24 18.98 1.97 20.82
C ALA A 24 17.55 1.65 21.31
N GLU A 25 17.41 0.46 21.80
CA GLU A 25 16.54 -0.16 22.79
C GLU A 25 15.33 0.62 23.40
N ASP A 26 15.20 1.92 23.21
CA ASP A 26 14.09 2.70 23.72
C ASP A 26 12.86 2.46 22.85
N LEU A 27 11.92 1.69 23.40
CA LEU A 27 10.63 1.46 22.81
C LEU A 27 9.86 2.76 22.66
N ILE A 28 9.31 3.02 21.50
CA ILE A 28 8.44 4.17 21.25
C ILE A 28 7.08 3.93 21.90
N THR A 29 6.69 4.78 22.83
CA THR A 29 5.48 4.59 23.64
C THR A 29 4.34 5.56 23.29
N ASP A 30 4.62 6.57 22.47
CA ASP A 30 3.62 7.55 22.04
C ASP A 30 3.96 8.19 20.68
N PHE A 31 3.03 8.97 20.16
CA PHE A 31 3.17 9.65 18.86
C PHE A 31 4.26 10.72 18.86
N GLY A 32 4.49 11.41 19.97
CA GLY A 32 5.57 12.39 20.13
C GLY A 32 6.93 11.73 19.99
N GLY A 33 7.14 10.67 20.75
CA GLY A 33 8.35 9.85 20.68
C GLY A 33 8.63 9.29 19.29
N LEU A 34 7.58 8.82 18.58
CA LEU A 34 7.72 8.36 17.20
C LEU A 34 8.20 9.49 16.27
N LYS A 35 7.59 10.66 16.34
CA LYS A 35 8.00 11.82 15.54
C LYS A 35 9.43 12.25 15.84
N ASP A 36 9.78 12.31 17.10
CA ASP A 36 11.11 12.74 17.55
C ASP A 36 12.19 11.75 17.12
N ALA A 37 11.93 10.44 17.26
CA ALA A 37 12.83 9.39 16.79
C ALA A 37 13.11 9.50 15.28
N LEU A 38 12.07 9.71 14.47
CA LEU A 38 12.20 9.85 13.03
C LEU A 38 12.90 11.16 12.62
N LYS A 39 12.60 12.27 13.31
CA LYS A 39 13.18 13.58 13.04
C LYS A 39 14.66 13.67 13.43
N ASN A 40 15.03 13.05 14.56
CA ASN A 40 16.37 13.12 15.11
C ASN A 40 17.29 12.04 14.55
N ALA A 41 16.79 11.12 13.75
CA ALA A 41 17.59 10.08 13.11
C ALA A 41 18.63 10.71 12.17
N THR A 42 19.89 10.34 12.37
CA THR A 42 21.01 10.76 11.53
C THR A 42 21.34 9.65 10.53
N GLY A 43 21.30 9.96 9.25
CA GLY A 43 21.57 8.96 8.21
C GLY A 43 20.42 8.79 7.22
N SER A 44 20.57 7.87 6.27
CA SER A 44 19.60 7.63 5.21
C SER A 44 18.49 6.67 5.60
N SER A 45 18.66 5.90 6.67
CA SER A 45 17.71 4.91 7.16
C SER A 45 17.57 4.93 8.67
N VAL A 46 16.38 4.55 9.16
CA VAL A 46 16.10 4.38 10.59
C VAL A 46 15.15 3.21 10.81
N THR A 47 15.39 2.47 11.89
CA THR A 47 14.46 1.46 12.39
C THR A 47 14.02 1.86 13.78
N VAL A 48 12.70 1.89 14.01
CA VAL A 48 12.08 2.15 15.32
C VAL A 48 11.18 0.99 15.73
N LYS A 49 11.04 0.79 17.04
CA LYS A 49 10.24 -0.28 17.62
C LYS A 49 9.18 0.31 18.53
N LEU A 50 7.93 -0.10 18.35
CA LEU A 50 6.83 0.37 19.19
C LEU A 50 6.77 -0.44 20.51
N GLY A 51 6.63 0.26 21.61
CA GLY A 51 6.41 -0.32 22.93
C GLY A 51 4.97 -0.25 23.41
N SER A 52 4.16 0.60 22.80
CA SER A 52 2.76 0.81 23.13
C SER A 52 1.93 1.12 21.90
N ASP A 53 0.61 1.09 22.04
CA ASP A 53 -0.31 1.60 21.04
C ASP A 53 -0.06 3.10 20.78
N ILE A 54 -0.21 3.52 19.53
CA ILE A 54 0.00 4.89 19.10
C ILE A 54 -1.34 5.53 18.72
N SER A 55 -1.61 6.70 19.31
CA SER A 55 -2.71 7.58 18.89
C SER A 55 -2.14 8.83 18.23
N ALA A 56 -2.22 8.88 16.91
CA ALA A 56 -1.66 9.97 16.13
C ALA A 56 -2.67 11.10 15.90
N THR A 57 -2.17 12.32 15.88
CA THR A 57 -2.96 13.54 15.60
C THR A 57 -2.58 14.23 14.30
N ALA A 58 -1.56 13.70 13.62
CA ALA A 58 -1.08 14.19 12.33
C ALA A 58 -0.42 13.05 11.54
N PRO A 59 -0.32 13.12 10.20
CA PRO A 59 0.37 12.12 9.41
C PRO A 59 1.88 12.11 9.67
N ILE A 60 2.47 10.92 9.63
CA ILE A 60 3.91 10.76 9.48
C ILE A 60 4.24 10.83 7.98
N LYS A 61 4.99 11.87 7.59
CA LYS A 61 5.46 12.04 6.22
C LYS A 61 6.87 11.49 6.07
N ILE A 62 7.00 10.40 5.33
CA ILE A 62 8.29 9.78 5.05
C ILE A 62 8.96 10.54 3.89
N GLY A 63 10.18 11.06 4.12
CA GLY A 63 10.92 11.87 3.17
C GLY A 63 10.89 13.38 3.44
N ASN A 64 10.02 13.85 4.32
CA ASN A 64 9.95 15.25 4.74
C ASN A 64 10.50 15.39 6.16
N ASN A 65 11.79 15.75 6.28
CA ASN A 65 12.52 15.80 7.57
C ASN A 65 12.59 14.44 8.30
N THR A 66 12.55 13.35 7.57
CA THR A 66 12.82 11.99 8.04
C THR A 66 13.89 11.34 7.16
N PRO A 67 14.53 10.25 7.59
CA PRO A 67 15.33 9.42 6.69
C PRO A 67 14.53 8.98 5.46
N LYS A 68 15.24 8.69 4.36
CA LYS A 68 14.61 8.21 3.12
C LYS A 68 14.06 6.79 3.24
N SER A 69 14.61 5.98 4.12
CA SER A 69 14.12 4.64 4.42
C SER A 69 13.79 4.53 5.90
N VAL A 70 12.53 4.21 6.20
CA VAL A 70 12.00 4.08 7.56
C VAL A 70 11.42 2.69 7.74
N THR A 71 11.82 2.02 8.82
CA THR A 71 11.22 0.75 9.25
C THR A 71 10.57 0.93 10.61
N ILE A 72 9.30 0.53 10.73
CA ILE A 72 8.57 0.53 12.00
C ILE A 72 8.21 -0.92 12.34
N LEU A 73 8.76 -1.40 13.45
CA LEU A 73 8.44 -2.68 14.04
C LEU A 73 7.30 -2.46 15.05
N GLY A 74 6.10 -2.91 14.70
CA GLY A 74 4.89 -2.63 15.47
C GLY A 74 4.73 -3.48 16.72
N GLU A 75 5.35 -4.66 16.79
CA GLU A 75 5.27 -5.58 17.93
C GLU A 75 3.82 -5.83 18.38
N ASP A 76 2.94 -6.06 17.40
CA ASP A 76 1.50 -6.27 17.57
C ASP A 76 0.74 -5.08 18.21
N LYS A 77 1.28 -3.86 18.09
CA LYS A 77 0.61 -2.66 18.58
C LYS A 77 -0.38 -2.09 17.57
N ASN A 78 -1.34 -1.34 18.10
CA ASN A 78 -2.32 -0.61 17.31
C ASN A 78 -1.82 0.81 17.02
N TYR A 79 -2.09 1.26 15.80
CA TYR A 79 -1.90 2.64 15.39
C TYR A 79 -3.26 3.20 14.96
N THR A 80 -3.74 4.18 15.70
CA THR A 80 -4.97 4.89 15.40
C THR A 80 -4.66 6.34 15.02
N SER A 81 -5.50 6.96 14.19
CA SER A 81 -5.33 8.36 13.83
C SER A 81 -6.68 8.97 13.44
N THR A 82 -6.85 10.25 13.73
CA THR A 82 -7.97 11.06 13.22
C THR A 82 -7.71 11.64 11.83
N THR A 83 -6.59 11.31 11.22
CA THR A 83 -6.15 11.74 9.89
C THR A 83 -5.34 10.61 9.25
N LEU A 84 -4.82 10.82 8.05
CA LEU A 84 -3.87 9.89 7.41
C LEU A 84 -2.77 9.47 8.40
N ALA A 85 -2.46 8.18 8.47
CA ALA A 85 -1.36 7.70 9.32
C ALA A 85 0.00 7.97 8.69
N PHE A 86 0.19 7.50 7.45
CA PHE A 86 1.46 7.59 6.75
C PHE A 86 1.30 8.16 5.35
N ASP A 87 2.19 9.09 5.01
CA ASP A 87 2.34 9.72 3.70
C ASP A 87 3.75 9.44 3.18
N VAL A 88 3.88 8.44 2.29
CA VAL A 88 5.16 7.99 1.74
C VAL A 88 5.46 8.77 0.47
N GLN A 89 6.44 9.64 0.55
CA GLN A 89 6.80 10.55 -0.53
C GLN A 89 7.63 9.83 -1.61
N LYS A 90 7.74 10.47 -2.75
CA LYS A 90 8.56 10.01 -3.88
C LYS A 90 10.01 9.74 -3.46
N ASN A 91 10.59 8.66 -3.99
CA ASN A 91 11.98 8.25 -3.71
C ASN A 91 12.27 7.99 -2.22
N THR A 92 11.26 7.58 -1.47
CA THR A 92 11.40 7.16 -0.08
C THR A 92 10.81 5.78 0.14
N GLU A 93 11.15 5.17 1.25
CA GLU A 93 10.76 3.81 1.59
C GLU A 93 10.17 3.76 2.99
N LEU A 94 9.04 3.07 3.12
CA LEU A 94 8.45 2.71 4.39
C LEU A 94 8.29 1.20 4.49
N THR A 95 8.78 0.63 5.56
CA THR A 95 8.49 -0.76 5.95
C THR A 95 7.69 -0.76 7.24
N LEU A 96 6.54 -1.41 7.23
CA LEU A 96 5.76 -1.71 8.43
C LEU A 96 5.75 -3.21 8.66
N ASN A 97 5.97 -3.60 9.90
CA ASN A 97 5.97 -5.00 10.31
C ASN A 97 5.22 -5.18 11.64
N ASN A 98 4.34 -6.19 11.73
CA ASN A 98 3.58 -6.55 12.93
C ASN A 98 2.83 -5.35 13.56
N ILE A 99 2.03 -4.63 12.79
CA ILE A 99 1.27 -3.47 13.26
C ILE A 99 -0.18 -3.52 12.77
N THR A 100 -1.08 -3.04 13.59
CA THR A 100 -2.49 -2.84 13.20
C THR A 100 -2.78 -1.35 12.99
N LEU A 101 -3.27 -0.98 11.83
CA LEU A 101 -3.80 0.34 11.48
C LEU A 101 -5.33 0.28 11.59
N ASP A 102 -5.89 0.84 12.67
CA ASP A 102 -7.29 0.65 13.03
C ASP A 102 -8.07 1.96 13.12
N ARG A 103 -9.27 1.96 12.56
CA ARG A 103 -10.25 3.07 12.64
C ARG A 103 -9.70 4.43 12.24
N ILE A 104 -8.85 4.45 11.23
CA ILE A 104 -8.29 5.68 10.69
C ILE A 104 -9.27 6.26 9.67
N GLN A 105 -9.63 7.53 9.86
CA GLN A 105 -10.54 8.24 8.97
C GLN A 105 -9.86 9.46 8.39
N HIS A 106 -9.68 9.46 7.08
CA HIS A 106 -9.10 10.59 6.38
C HIS A 106 -10.13 11.30 5.50
N GLY A 107 -10.26 12.60 5.73
CA GLY A 107 -11.33 13.43 5.14
C GLY A 107 -10.97 14.18 3.87
N SER A 108 -9.76 14.01 3.30
CA SER A 108 -9.31 14.98 2.31
C SER A 108 -8.97 14.49 0.92
N SER A 109 -8.64 13.23 0.66
CA SER A 109 -8.54 12.81 -0.73
C SER A 109 -8.06 11.37 -1.00
N TRP A 110 -6.85 10.98 -0.66
CA TRP A 110 -6.25 9.73 -1.07
C TRP A 110 -5.92 8.85 0.13
N GLY A 111 -6.45 7.61 0.17
CA GLY A 111 -6.17 6.64 1.21
C GLY A 111 -6.75 6.98 2.59
N GLY A 112 -7.46 6.07 3.22
CA GLY A 112 -7.96 6.26 4.59
C GLY A 112 -6.83 6.29 5.61
N ALA A 113 -5.94 5.31 5.57
CA ALA A 113 -4.81 5.22 6.48
C ALA A 113 -3.47 5.59 5.83
N MET A 114 -3.26 5.28 4.55
CA MET A 114 -1.97 5.47 3.90
C MET A 114 -2.08 6.07 2.50
N TYR A 115 -1.12 6.94 2.18
CA TYR A 115 -0.85 7.45 0.84
C TYR A 115 0.57 7.08 0.44
N ASN A 116 0.75 6.47 -0.74
CA ASN A 116 2.06 6.02 -1.18
C ASN A 116 2.38 6.50 -2.61
N GLU A 117 3.45 7.26 -2.76
CA GLU A 117 4.12 7.61 -4.02
C GLU A 117 5.56 7.05 -4.10
N GLY A 118 5.98 6.25 -3.14
CA GLY A 118 7.33 5.70 -3.01
C GLY A 118 7.36 4.18 -3.02
N THR A 119 8.24 3.62 -2.23
CA THR A 119 8.36 2.18 -1.98
C THR A 119 7.74 1.83 -0.63
N LEU A 120 6.83 0.87 -0.62
CA LEU A 120 6.12 0.42 0.58
C LEU A 120 6.26 -1.09 0.74
N THR A 121 6.66 -1.52 1.91
CA THR A 121 6.68 -2.93 2.30
C THR A 121 5.83 -3.13 3.56
N LEU A 122 4.86 -4.02 3.46
CA LEU A 122 3.99 -4.42 4.56
C LEU A 122 4.15 -5.91 4.80
N ASP A 123 4.48 -6.30 6.03
CA ASP A 123 4.57 -7.71 6.41
C ASP A 123 3.89 -7.92 7.77
N ASN A 124 2.89 -8.77 7.79
CA ASN A 124 2.02 -9.01 8.94
C ASN A 124 1.38 -7.71 9.45
N VAL A 125 0.75 -6.96 8.53
CA VAL A 125 0.06 -5.69 8.83
C VAL A 125 -1.44 -5.88 8.70
N THR A 126 -2.18 -5.41 9.69
CA THR A 126 -3.65 -5.40 9.66
C THR A 126 -4.16 -3.99 9.41
N PHE A 127 -5.00 -3.83 8.40
CA PHE A 127 -5.80 -2.64 8.16
C PHE A 127 -7.25 -2.94 8.49
N ASN A 128 -7.77 -2.33 9.55
CA ASN A 128 -9.09 -2.64 10.06
C ASN A 128 -9.95 -1.38 10.19
N ASN A 129 -11.16 -1.40 9.63
CA ASN A 129 -12.13 -0.31 9.74
C ASN A 129 -11.61 1.07 9.28
N ASN A 130 -10.70 1.14 8.32
CA ASN A 130 -10.19 2.41 7.84
C ASN A 130 -11.11 2.99 6.75
N ILE A 131 -11.29 4.32 6.76
CA ILE A 131 -12.26 4.99 5.90
C ILE A 131 -11.61 6.17 5.18
N ALA A 132 -11.65 6.13 3.85
CA ALA A 132 -11.41 7.33 3.04
C ALA A 132 -12.75 8.05 2.82
N ARG A 133 -12.94 9.16 3.52
CA ARG A 133 -14.16 9.99 3.43
C ARG A 133 -13.83 11.29 2.72
N THR A 134 -14.36 11.52 1.54
CA THR A 134 -13.94 12.65 0.71
C THR A 134 -15.09 13.28 -0.08
N LYS A 135 -14.95 14.59 -0.33
CA LYS A 135 -15.80 15.34 -1.26
C LYS A 135 -15.37 15.21 -2.72
N ASN A 136 -14.16 14.72 -2.97
CA ASN A 136 -13.60 14.55 -4.31
C ASN A 136 -13.40 13.06 -4.60
N ALA A 137 -13.57 12.65 -5.86
CA ALA A 137 -13.43 11.27 -6.30
C ALA A 137 -11.99 10.75 -6.10
N VAL A 138 -11.79 9.92 -5.11
CA VAL A 138 -10.52 9.25 -4.80
C VAL A 138 -10.80 7.91 -4.14
N GLY A 139 -9.82 7.16 -3.73
CA GLY A 139 -10.07 5.80 -3.29
C GLY A 139 -9.06 5.27 -2.29
N GLY A 140 -9.28 4.00 -1.95
CA GLY A 140 -8.49 3.26 -1.01
C GLY A 140 -8.88 3.50 0.43
N GLY A 141 -9.90 2.79 0.94
CA GLY A 141 -10.30 2.92 2.35
C GLY A 141 -9.15 2.69 3.32
N ALA A 142 -8.27 1.75 3.02
CA ALA A 142 -7.01 1.57 3.72
C ALA A 142 -5.90 2.41 3.08
N MET A 143 -5.62 2.24 1.79
CA MET A 143 -4.49 2.91 1.16
C MET A 143 -4.70 3.29 -0.30
N ALA A 144 -4.04 4.37 -0.73
CA ALA A 144 -3.90 4.75 -2.12
C ALA A 144 -2.43 4.63 -2.57
N LEU A 145 -2.23 4.04 -3.73
CA LEU A 145 -0.93 3.86 -4.41
C LEU A 145 -0.96 4.70 -5.68
N VAL A 146 -0.21 5.79 -5.70
CA VAL A 146 -0.36 6.81 -6.74
C VAL A 146 0.94 7.03 -7.50
N SER A 147 0.96 6.65 -8.78
CA SER A 147 2.04 7.02 -9.66
C SER A 147 1.74 8.39 -10.29
N ALA A 148 2.55 9.39 -9.94
CA ALA A 148 2.42 10.74 -10.43
C ALA A 148 3.78 11.31 -10.82
N GLY A 149 3.89 11.81 -12.06
CA GLY A 149 5.15 12.24 -12.64
C GLY A 149 6.06 11.05 -12.94
N THR A 150 7.38 11.24 -12.97
CA THR A 150 8.36 10.24 -13.43
C THR A 150 8.67 9.10 -12.45
N ASN A 151 8.14 9.14 -11.23
CA ASN A 151 8.47 8.16 -10.20
C ASN A 151 7.60 6.92 -10.28
N SER A 152 8.25 5.77 -10.26
CA SER A 152 7.56 4.49 -10.11
C SER A 152 7.21 4.22 -8.65
N VAL A 153 6.07 3.57 -8.44
CA VAL A 153 5.58 3.16 -7.12
C VAL A 153 5.75 1.64 -6.99
N TYR A 154 6.33 1.22 -5.90
CA TYR A 154 6.53 -0.19 -5.59
C TYR A 154 5.88 -0.52 -4.26
N THR A 155 4.96 -1.49 -4.28
CA THR A 155 4.29 -1.92 -3.05
C THR A 155 4.35 -3.43 -2.93
N THR A 156 4.84 -3.91 -1.80
CA THR A 156 4.86 -5.33 -1.44
C THR A 156 4.04 -5.54 -0.17
N ILE A 157 3.08 -6.44 -0.24
CA ILE A 157 2.17 -6.80 0.86
C ILE A 157 2.28 -8.31 1.09
N LYS A 158 2.63 -8.71 2.32
CA LYS A 158 2.73 -10.12 2.71
C LYS A 158 2.03 -10.35 4.04
N ASN A 159 1.48 -11.55 4.20
CA ASN A 159 0.92 -12.01 5.49
C ASN A 159 -0.05 -10.99 6.11
N SER A 160 -0.73 -10.17 5.29
CA SER A 160 -1.44 -8.99 5.76
C SER A 160 -2.95 -9.11 5.59
N THR A 161 -3.69 -8.40 6.43
CA THR A 161 -5.16 -8.47 6.46
C THR A 161 -5.77 -7.10 6.24
N PHE A 162 -6.77 -7.03 5.37
CA PHE A 162 -7.56 -5.83 5.09
C PHE A 162 -9.03 -6.13 5.37
N THR A 163 -9.57 -5.62 6.48
CA THR A 163 -10.92 -5.95 6.91
C THR A 163 -11.75 -4.70 7.13
N ASN A 164 -12.98 -4.69 6.61
CA ASN A 164 -13.96 -3.61 6.79
C ASN A 164 -13.45 -2.22 6.39
N ASN A 165 -12.49 -2.14 5.46
CA ASN A 165 -12.06 -0.83 4.97
C ASN A 165 -13.06 -0.33 3.93
N SER A 166 -13.32 0.98 3.92
CA SER A 166 -14.32 1.52 3.03
C SER A 166 -13.98 2.90 2.47
N THR A 167 -14.57 3.17 1.31
CA THR A 167 -14.60 4.52 0.76
C THR A 167 -16.01 5.07 0.86
N GLU A 168 -16.14 6.26 1.43
CA GLU A 168 -17.40 6.97 1.55
C GLU A 168 -17.33 8.29 0.80
N THR A 169 -18.33 8.57 -0.06
CA THR A 169 -18.48 9.89 -0.66
C THR A 169 -19.55 10.70 0.05
N ILE A 170 -19.27 12.00 0.17
CA ILE A 170 -20.25 12.98 0.65
C ILE A 170 -21.05 13.57 -0.52
N ASP A 171 -20.56 13.44 -1.76
CA ASP A 171 -21.16 14.01 -2.99
C ASP A 171 -21.21 12.99 -4.13
N LYS A 172 -21.63 13.43 -5.33
CA LYS A 172 -21.81 12.65 -6.56
C LYS A 172 -20.55 11.93 -7.09
N TYR A 173 -19.39 12.17 -6.52
CA TYR A 173 -18.15 11.57 -6.97
C TYR A 173 -17.99 10.16 -6.41
N LYS A 174 -17.58 9.25 -7.26
CA LYS A 174 -17.47 7.83 -6.94
C LYS A 174 -16.02 7.50 -6.62
N ASN A 175 -15.80 6.72 -5.58
CA ASN A 175 -14.49 6.30 -5.11
C ASN A 175 -14.21 4.85 -5.48
N ASN A 176 -12.98 4.53 -5.81
CA ASN A 176 -12.54 3.19 -6.17
C ASN A 176 -11.76 2.53 -5.03
N GLY A 177 -11.78 1.20 -4.98
CA GLY A 177 -10.99 0.41 -4.05
C GLY A 177 -11.41 0.56 -2.58
N GLY A 178 -12.25 -0.32 -2.09
CA GLY A 178 -12.67 -0.30 -0.68
C GLY A 178 -11.48 -0.42 0.29
N ALA A 179 -10.50 -1.26 -0.02
CA ALA A 179 -9.25 -1.32 0.72
C ALA A 179 -8.13 -0.58 -0.01
N ILE A 180 -7.79 -0.97 -1.23
CA ILE A 180 -6.64 -0.44 -1.98
C ILE A 180 -7.10 0.24 -3.27
N TYR A 181 -6.60 1.43 -3.53
CA TYR A 181 -6.73 2.10 -4.81
C TYR A 181 -5.38 2.29 -5.48
N VAL A 182 -5.22 1.74 -6.68
CA VAL A 182 -4.02 1.89 -7.52
C VAL A 182 -4.35 2.88 -8.63
N TYR A 183 -3.65 3.99 -8.66
CA TYR A 183 -3.96 5.08 -9.57
C TYR A 183 -2.76 5.58 -10.35
N GLY A 184 -2.93 5.74 -11.65
CA GLY A 184 -2.00 6.42 -12.54
C GLY A 184 -2.60 7.70 -13.10
N THR A 185 -1.81 8.76 -13.06
CA THR A 185 -2.23 10.06 -13.58
C THR A 185 -2.11 10.11 -15.10
N SER A 186 -2.84 11.00 -15.75
CA SER A 186 -2.73 11.23 -17.22
C SER A 186 -1.47 11.98 -17.65
N SER A 187 -0.45 12.04 -16.79
CA SER A 187 0.82 12.72 -17.10
C SER A 187 1.59 11.94 -18.17
N ALA A 188 2.10 12.62 -19.18
CA ALA A 188 2.83 12.01 -20.29
C ALA A 188 4.12 11.25 -19.90
N ASN A 189 4.63 11.47 -18.70
CA ASN A 189 5.86 10.85 -18.18
C ASN A 189 5.62 10.19 -16.82
N ALA A 190 4.47 9.56 -16.61
CA ALA A 190 4.18 8.89 -15.35
C ALA A 190 5.04 7.62 -15.16
N GLY A 191 5.49 7.38 -13.95
CA GLY A 191 6.23 6.18 -13.59
C GLY A 191 5.30 4.97 -13.43
N ASN A 192 5.85 3.77 -13.55
CA ASN A 192 5.10 2.53 -13.43
C ASN A 192 4.59 2.28 -12.00
N ASN A 193 3.53 1.49 -11.87
CA ASN A 193 3.05 1.03 -10.57
C ASN A 193 3.17 -0.50 -10.49
N THR A 194 3.82 -0.97 -9.43
CA THR A 194 3.98 -2.41 -9.16
C THR A 194 3.39 -2.74 -7.79
N LEU A 195 2.41 -3.64 -7.77
CA LEU A 195 1.76 -4.13 -6.56
C LEU A 195 1.91 -5.65 -6.47
N ASN A 196 2.65 -6.11 -5.47
CA ASN A 196 2.81 -7.52 -5.17
C ASN A 196 2.10 -7.86 -3.86
N ILE A 197 1.16 -8.80 -3.91
CA ILE A 197 0.39 -9.26 -2.74
C ILE A 197 0.60 -10.76 -2.61
N SER A 198 0.99 -11.23 -1.43
CA SER A 198 1.06 -12.66 -1.14
C SER A 198 0.55 -13.00 0.25
N ASP A 199 0.01 -14.21 0.38
CA ASP A 199 -0.36 -14.80 1.66
C ASP A 199 -1.24 -13.88 2.52
N SER A 200 -2.18 -13.16 1.86
CA SER A 200 -2.93 -12.07 2.45
C SER A 200 -4.44 -12.27 2.37
N HIS A 201 -5.20 -11.49 3.13
CA HIS A 201 -6.65 -11.63 3.23
C HIS A 201 -7.37 -10.29 3.10
N PHE A 202 -8.40 -10.24 2.24
CA PHE A 202 -9.27 -9.07 2.03
C PHE A 202 -10.71 -9.46 2.34
N GLU A 203 -11.26 -8.96 3.44
CA GLU A 203 -12.61 -9.31 3.86
C GLU A 203 -13.50 -8.09 4.11
N SER A 204 -14.71 -8.15 3.60
CA SER A 204 -15.76 -7.16 3.88
C SER A 204 -15.35 -5.72 3.58
N ASN A 205 -14.43 -5.51 2.63
CA ASN A 205 -14.10 -4.16 2.19
C ASN A 205 -15.16 -3.66 1.20
N SER A 206 -15.43 -2.36 1.22
CA SER A 206 -16.55 -1.84 0.43
C SER A 206 -16.26 -0.47 -0.21
N THR A 207 -16.87 -0.26 -1.38
CA THR A 207 -16.81 1.01 -2.10
C THR A 207 -18.16 1.34 -2.74
N ASN A 208 -18.43 2.63 -2.87
CA ASN A 208 -19.59 3.09 -3.60
C ASN A 208 -19.35 3.25 -5.12
N LYS A 209 -18.28 2.63 -5.66
CA LYS A 209 -18.03 2.60 -7.09
C LYS A 209 -17.49 1.23 -7.53
N THR A 210 -16.19 1.05 -7.69
CA THR A 210 -15.60 -0.13 -8.32
C THR A 210 -14.46 -0.71 -7.52
N GLY A 211 -14.35 -2.04 -7.54
CA GLY A 211 -13.33 -2.78 -6.80
C GLY A 211 -13.54 -2.77 -5.28
N GLY A 212 -14.46 -3.60 -4.78
CA GLY A 212 -14.79 -3.64 -3.35
C GLY A 212 -13.57 -3.82 -2.43
N ALA A 213 -12.58 -4.59 -2.85
CA ALA A 213 -11.29 -4.65 -2.19
C ALA A 213 -10.25 -3.78 -2.92
N ILE A 214 -10.01 -4.02 -4.20
CA ILE A 214 -8.94 -3.37 -4.98
C ILE A 214 -9.53 -2.71 -6.23
N GLY A 215 -9.38 -1.40 -6.34
CA GLY A 215 -9.69 -0.66 -7.56
C GLY A 215 -8.40 -0.24 -8.26
N VAL A 216 -8.33 -0.43 -9.57
CA VAL A 216 -7.19 -0.05 -10.41
C VAL A 216 -7.66 0.89 -11.49
N ASN A 217 -7.06 2.06 -11.62
CA ASN A 217 -7.39 3.02 -12.66
C ASN A 217 -6.12 3.66 -13.22
N ASN A 218 -5.74 3.21 -14.42
CA ASN A 218 -4.61 3.78 -15.14
C ASN A 218 -5.11 4.77 -16.20
N LEU A 219 -4.87 6.05 -16.02
CA LEU A 219 -5.25 7.11 -16.96
C LEU A 219 -4.12 7.55 -17.87
N GLY A 220 -2.91 7.08 -17.66
CA GLY A 220 -1.71 7.52 -18.35
C GLY A 220 -1.05 6.46 -19.24
N PRO A 221 0.16 6.72 -19.70
CA PRO A 221 0.95 5.80 -20.51
C PRO A 221 1.75 4.78 -19.69
N GLU A 222 1.76 4.89 -18.38
CA GLU A 222 2.48 3.99 -17.48
C GLU A 222 1.96 2.56 -17.54
N ASN A 223 2.85 1.61 -17.24
CA ASN A 223 2.46 0.21 -17.11
C ASN A 223 2.26 -0.16 -15.65
N PHE A 224 1.15 -0.84 -15.37
CA PHE A 224 0.88 -1.40 -14.05
C PHE A 224 1.10 -2.90 -14.07
N LYS A 225 1.78 -3.37 -13.04
CA LYS A 225 1.96 -4.80 -12.80
C LYS A 225 1.40 -5.16 -11.43
N ILE A 226 0.44 -6.08 -11.41
CA ILE A 226 -0.23 -6.54 -10.20
C ILE A 226 -0.05 -8.05 -10.11
N GLU A 227 0.63 -8.50 -9.06
CA GLU A 227 0.88 -9.91 -8.77
C GLU A 227 0.15 -10.26 -7.47
N ILE A 228 -0.75 -11.23 -7.53
CA ILE A 228 -1.52 -11.68 -6.36
C ILE A 228 -1.35 -13.19 -6.24
N LYS A 229 -0.82 -13.64 -5.10
CA LYS A 229 -0.55 -15.04 -4.84
C LYS A 229 -1.06 -15.49 -3.48
N ASN A 230 -1.58 -16.72 -3.39
CA ASN A 230 -2.04 -17.32 -2.12
C ASN A 230 -2.95 -16.39 -1.30
N THR A 231 -3.82 -15.63 -1.95
CA THR A 231 -4.57 -14.54 -1.32
C THR A 231 -6.07 -14.79 -1.43
N THR A 232 -6.80 -14.43 -0.39
CA THR A 232 -8.25 -14.60 -0.35
C THR A 232 -8.99 -13.28 -0.38
N PHE A 233 -10.11 -13.24 -1.09
CA PHE A 233 -11.03 -12.13 -1.20
C PHE A 233 -12.44 -12.62 -0.83
N THR A 234 -12.95 -12.18 0.32
CA THR A 234 -14.22 -12.70 0.86
C THR A 234 -15.17 -11.56 1.19
N LYS A 235 -16.41 -11.65 0.71
CA LYS A 235 -17.48 -10.71 1.04
C LYS A 235 -17.16 -9.24 0.75
N ASN A 236 -16.27 -8.94 -0.21
CA ASN A 236 -16.03 -7.56 -0.61
C ASN A 236 -17.18 -7.08 -1.51
N ASN A 237 -17.53 -5.81 -1.38
CA ASN A 237 -18.71 -5.24 -2.07
C ASN A 237 -18.37 -3.96 -2.82
N SER A 238 -18.89 -3.84 -4.03
CA SER A 238 -18.90 -2.60 -4.80
C SER A 238 -20.32 -2.26 -5.25
N THR A 239 -20.64 -0.99 -5.41
CA THR A 239 -21.89 -0.59 -6.05
C THR A 239 -21.79 -0.43 -7.57
N GLY A 240 -20.61 -0.63 -8.12
CA GLY A 240 -20.33 -0.65 -9.55
C GLY A 240 -19.65 -1.96 -9.93
N TYR A 241 -18.61 -1.90 -10.74
CA TYR A 241 -17.89 -3.06 -11.26
C TYR A 241 -16.97 -3.72 -10.23
N GLY A 242 -16.81 -5.04 -10.34
CA GLY A 242 -15.85 -5.83 -9.60
C GLY A 242 -16.07 -5.87 -8.08
N GLY A 243 -16.86 -6.84 -7.61
CA GLY A 243 -17.15 -6.99 -6.18
C GLY A 243 -15.89 -7.08 -5.32
N ALA A 244 -14.83 -7.74 -5.79
CA ALA A 244 -13.53 -7.73 -5.14
C ALA A 244 -12.54 -6.83 -5.89
N ILE A 245 -12.30 -7.06 -7.17
CA ILE A 245 -11.27 -6.36 -7.95
C ILE A 245 -11.89 -5.73 -9.20
N ASP A 246 -11.58 -4.47 -9.44
CA ASP A 246 -11.86 -3.80 -10.70
C ASP A 246 -10.60 -3.26 -11.33
N VAL A 247 -10.49 -3.42 -12.65
CA VAL A 247 -9.35 -2.91 -13.43
C VAL A 247 -9.88 -2.12 -14.62
N THR A 248 -9.55 -0.84 -14.63
CA THR A 248 -9.88 0.09 -15.70
C THR A 248 -8.61 0.77 -16.20
N THR A 249 -8.43 0.85 -17.52
CA THR A 249 -7.40 1.71 -18.11
C THR A 249 -8.02 2.66 -19.12
N GLY A 250 -7.91 3.95 -18.83
CA GLY A 250 -8.35 5.03 -19.73
C GLY A 250 -7.21 5.63 -20.55
N GLY A 251 -5.98 5.29 -20.23
CA GLY A 251 -4.76 5.72 -20.88
C GLY A 251 -4.26 4.75 -21.96
N THR A 252 -3.02 4.97 -22.41
CA THR A 252 -2.34 4.12 -23.41
C THR A 252 -1.45 3.05 -22.78
N GLY A 253 -1.20 3.12 -21.50
CA GLY A 253 -0.42 2.15 -20.75
C GLY A 253 -1.12 0.80 -20.60
N ASN A 254 -0.34 -0.24 -20.27
CA ASN A 254 -0.84 -1.59 -20.09
C ASN A 254 -1.03 -1.87 -18.61
N VAL A 255 -2.07 -2.63 -18.27
CA VAL A 255 -2.23 -3.24 -16.94
C VAL A 255 -2.10 -4.74 -17.09
N THR A 256 -1.13 -5.32 -16.38
CA THR A 256 -0.96 -6.77 -16.27
C THR A 256 -1.35 -7.19 -14.87
N ILE A 257 -2.31 -8.13 -14.76
CA ILE A 257 -2.72 -8.72 -13.50
C ILE A 257 -2.52 -10.23 -13.54
N ASN A 258 -1.73 -10.75 -12.61
CA ASN A 258 -1.46 -12.17 -12.48
C ASN A 258 -2.02 -12.67 -11.13
N LEU A 259 -2.90 -13.65 -11.20
CA LEU A 259 -3.51 -14.29 -10.04
C LEU A 259 -3.04 -15.75 -10.00
N ASP A 260 -2.40 -16.18 -8.92
CA ASP A 260 -2.00 -17.55 -8.70
C ASP A 260 -2.43 -18.02 -7.31
N ASN A 261 -3.19 -19.10 -7.26
CA ASN A 261 -3.76 -19.65 -6.02
C ASN A 261 -4.55 -18.60 -5.22
N ALA A 262 -5.38 -17.81 -5.93
CA ALA A 262 -6.26 -16.81 -5.32
C ALA A 262 -7.68 -17.37 -5.13
N THR A 263 -8.33 -17.04 -4.02
CA THR A 263 -9.70 -17.45 -3.72
C THR A 263 -10.62 -16.25 -3.64
N PHE A 264 -11.70 -16.28 -4.42
CA PHE A 264 -12.75 -15.25 -4.43
C PHE A 264 -14.06 -15.88 -3.96
N ASN A 265 -14.56 -15.49 -2.79
CA ASN A 265 -15.75 -16.07 -2.21
C ASN A 265 -16.77 -15.03 -1.76
N SER A 266 -18.00 -15.13 -2.25
CA SER A 266 -19.12 -14.29 -1.83
C SER A 266 -18.86 -12.78 -2.01
N ASN A 267 -18.10 -12.38 -3.02
CA ASN A 267 -17.94 -10.97 -3.35
C ASN A 267 -19.13 -10.50 -4.20
N GLU A 268 -19.50 -9.24 -4.08
CA GLU A 268 -20.71 -8.71 -4.69
C GLU A 268 -20.45 -7.39 -5.44
N SER A 269 -20.95 -7.34 -6.68
CA SER A 269 -21.16 -6.10 -7.42
C SER A 269 -22.68 -5.81 -7.44
N SER A 270 -23.11 -4.84 -6.64
CA SER A 270 -24.55 -4.64 -6.41
C SER A 270 -25.25 -3.78 -7.46
N GLY A 271 -24.56 -3.25 -8.44
CA GLY A 271 -25.16 -2.37 -9.45
C GLY A 271 -24.51 -2.47 -10.83
N SER A 272 -23.65 -3.46 -11.09
CA SER A 272 -23.02 -3.67 -12.39
C SER A 272 -22.36 -5.06 -12.49
N ASP A 273 -21.48 -5.25 -13.46
CA ASP A 273 -20.86 -6.53 -13.80
C ASP A 273 -19.68 -6.93 -12.88
N GLY A 274 -19.32 -8.22 -12.96
CA GLY A 274 -18.14 -8.77 -12.32
C GLY A 274 -18.26 -8.95 -10.82
N GLY A 275 -19.04 -9.92 -10.36
CA GLY A 275 -19.24 -10.19 -8.92
C GLY A 275 -17.93 -10.41 -8.15
N ALA A 276 -16.93 -11.03 -8.78
CA ALA A 276 -15.57 -11.11 -8.21
C ALA A 276 -14.65 -10.07 -8.84
N ILE A 277 -14.43 -10.15 -10.14
CA ILE A 277 -13.47 -9.33 -10.88
C ILE A 277 -14.15 -8.71 -12.09
N ALA A 278 -13.85 -7.46 -12.37
CA ALA A 278 -14.23 -6.79 -13.61
C ALA A 278 -13.01 -6.23 -14.33
N TYR A 279 -13.06 -6.27 -15.67
CA TYR A 279 -12.13 -5.61 -16.57
C TYR A 279 -12.95 -4.70 -17.48
N GLU A 280 -12.91 -3.39 -17.25
CA GLU A 280 -13.86 -2.52 -17.94
C GLU A 280 -13.40 -2.15 -19.36
N LYS A 281 -12.19 -1.62 -19.50
CA LYS A 281 -11.68 -1.15 -20.81
C LYS A 281 -10.18 -0.97 -20.82
N GLY A 282 -9.61 -0.91 -22.03
CA GLY A 282 -8.22 -0.57 -22.31
C GLY A 282 -7.31 -1.79 -22.47
N ASN A 283 -6.02 -1.59 -22.36
CA ASN A 283 -5.01 -2.62 -22.55
C ASN A 283 -4.78 -3.41 -21.27
N ILE A 284 -5.56 -4.47 -21.06
CA ILE A 284 -5.49 -5.31 -19.85
C ILE A 284 -5.08 -6.73 -20.27
N THR A 285 -4.07 -7.25 -19.62
CA THR A 285 -3.66 -8.66 -19.70
C THR A 285 -3.90 -9.32 -18.35
N SER A 286 -4.69 -10.37 -18.33
CA SER A 286 -5.01 -11.13 -17.11
C SER A 286 -4.57 -12.57 -17.27
N ASN A 287 -3.76 -13.07 -16.33
CA ASN A 287 -3.38 -14.46 -16.21
C ASN A 287 -3.88 -14.99 -14.87
N ILE A 288 -4.76 -16.01 -14.94
CA ILE A 288 -5.36 -16.62 -13.75
C ILE A 288 -5.00 -18.09 -13.73
N SER A 289 -4.33 -18.52 -12.67
CA SER A 289 -3.95 -19.91 -12.44
C SER A 289 -4.34 -20.39 -11.05
N ASN A 290 -4.66 -21.65 -10.90
CA ASN A 290 -4.91 -22.33 -9.61
C ASN A 290 -5.92 -21.62 -8.70
N SER A 291 -6.79 -20.77 -9.26
CA SER A 291 -7.66 -19.87 -8.49
C SER A 291 -9.11 -20.34 -8.46
N THR A 292 -9.82 -20.02 -7.38
CA THR A 292 -11.19 -20.46 -7.13
C THR A 292 -12.15 -19.29 -7.01
N PHE A 293 -13.32 -19.39 -7.66
CA PHE A 293 -14.37 -18.39 -7.62
C PHE A 293 -15.68 -19.07 -7.18
N THR A 294 -16.22 -18.65 -6.01
CA THR A 294 -17.40 -19.30 -5.43
C THR A 294 -18.37 -18.25 -4.91
N ASN A 295 -19.65 -18.42 -5.22
CA ASN A 295 -20.74 -17.58 -4.71
C ASN A 295 -20.57 -16.06 -4.96
N ASN A 296 -19.79 -15.66 -5.97
CA ASN A 296 -19.68 -14.26 -6.31
C ASN A 296 -20.87 -13.82 -7.16
N THR A 297 -21.44 -12.67 -6.87
CA THR A 297 -22.69 -12.20 -7.50
C THR A 297 -22.52 -10.82 -8.14
N ALA A 298 -23.16 -10.64 -9.27
CA ALA A 298 -23.33 -9.36 -9.92
C ALA A 298 -24.84 -9.11 -10.14
N ASN A 299 -25.34 -7.99 -9.67
CA ASN A 299 -26.74 -7.59 -9.81
C ASN A 299 -26.82 -6.46 -10.84
N ASN A 300 -27.29 -6.79 -12.04
CA ASN A 300 -27.60 -5.84 -13.12
C ASN A 300 -29.02 -5.30 -12.99
#